data_ea950ed4ff493e4779174796de47111c
#
_entry.id   ea950ed4ff493e4779174796de47111c
#
_cell.length_a   1.000
_cell.length_b   1.000
_cell.length_c   1.000
_cell.angle_alpha   90.00
_cell.angle_beta   90.00
_cell.angle_gamma   90.00
#
_symmetry.space_group_name_H-M   'P 1'
#
loop_
_entity.id
_entity.type
_entity.pdbx_description
1 polymer ?
#
loop_
_entity_poly.entity_id
_entity_poly.type
_entity_poly.pdbx_seq_one_letter_code
_entity_poly.pdbx_strand_id
1 'polypeptide(L)'
;VVSPCARRGDVTTLADGSCSGIGCCQTAIPKGLQYYQVRFDEGFNTSEIYKTSPCSYAALVEASNFTFYKSYATSSAFYDTYSGQPPLIVDWAIGNETCEVAQKKPESYACISSSSRCLNSDNGKGYVCNCTKGFQGNPYLVDGCKDVDECNNLEKYPCSVKGTCKNTKGGFQCICPPNYPKGNAYNGTCEKDQSIPLKVTIPIGVFACALVGLLIFLGLEWVKHKRRIIRQEYVRKMNECFQLNGGQLLMDMMKVESNKTFKLYNREEIELATNNFDKSSIIGEGGQGTVYIGQNLDTENNPVAIKICKGFDESRRMEFGKELLILSRVKHENIVQLLGCSLQFEAPVLVYEYVPNRTLNYLIHTQDDASIRTLEIRLKIAAEIAAALAYLHSLSHPVFHGDVKSVNILLGHDLSARVSDFGCSMIRSADENVQVVKGTMGYLDPEYLLNFELTDKSDVYSFGVVLLELITRRTALSKTKESLVSVFTEAVKESKLSELIDGEIASNENMDFVLQIAEIARQCLVMSGHQRPTMRQVAEELQRMAGPAPQGTRVFHGVISPLLSLGPSSNSASGDYISEDSTGYYTLRKKASMSIEFAR
;
A
#
# COMPACT_ATOMS: atom_id res chain seq x y z
N VAL A 1 2.51 -1.39 -21.32
CA VAL A 1 3.48 -2.46 -21.58
C VAL A 1 2.73 -3.70 -21.98
N VAL A 2 3.15 -4.35 -23.05
CA VAL A 2 2.60 -5.64 -23.52
C VAL A 2 3.74 -6.65 -23.53
N SER A 3 3.52 -7.82 -22.97
CA SER A 3 4.49 -8.91 -22.93
C SER A 3 3.75 -10.25 -23.07
N PRO A 4 4.27 -11.23 -23.78
CA PRO A 4 3.75 -12.58 -23.72
C PRO A 4 4.01 -13.16 -22.32
N CYS A 5 2.94 -13.51 -21.62
CA CYS A 5 2.99 -14.14 -20.31
C CYS A 5 2.73 -15.63 -20.48
N ALA A 6 3.80 -16.42 -20.46
CA ALA A 6 3.65 -17.86 -20.54
C ALA A 6 3.47 -18.47 -19.16
N ARG A 7 2.23 -18.86 -18.84
CA ARG A 7 1.97 -20.00 -17.97
C ARG A 7 1.53 -21.16 -18.84
N ARG A 8 1.81 -22.40 -18.44
CA ARG A 8 1.25 -23.62 -19.08
C ARG A 8 -0.24 -23.42 -19.38
N GLY A 9 -0.55 -22.89 -20.56
CA GLY A 9 -1.89 -22.61 -21.03
C GLY A 9 -1.94 -22.95 -22.51
N ASP A 10 -3.00 -23.60 -22.92
CA ASP A 10 -3.24 -23.96 -24.31
C ASP A 10 -3.36 -22.67 -25.13
N VAL A 11 -2.50 -22.50 -26.14
CA VAL A 11 -2.51 -21.35 -27.08
C VAL A 11 -3.85 -21.21 -27.80
N THR A 12 -4.67 -22.25 -27.75
CA THR A 12 -6.02 -22.26 -28.33
C THR A 12 -6.97 -21.28 -27.66
N THR A 13 -6.66 -20.85 -26.40
CA THR A 13 -7.49 -19.91 -25.63
C THR A 13 -7.18 -18.43 -25.92
N LEU A 14 -6.14 -18.11 -26.69
CA LEU A 14 -5.82 -16.74 -27.08
C LEU A 14 -6.82 -16.22 -28.09
N ALA A 15 -7.41 -15.05 -27.81
CA ALA A 15 -8.32 -14.35 -28.72
C ALA A 15 -7.66 -13.05 -29.23
N ASP A 16 -7.92 -12.72 -30.49
CA ASP A 16 -7.51 -11.42 -31.05
C ASP A 16 -8.25 -10.28 -30.34
N GLY A 17 -7.57 -9.15 -30.17
CA GLY A 17 -8.12 -7.95 -29.54
C GLY A 17 -8.04 -7.95 -28.02
N SER A 18 -7.73 -9.07 -27.37
CA SER A 18 -7.70 -9.18 -25.91
C SER A 18 -6.33 -9.62 -25.39
N CYS A 19 -5.74 -8.81 -24.52
CA CYS A 19 -4.53 -9.13 -23.77
C CYS A 19 -4.91 -9.32 -22.29
N SER A 20 -5.39 -10.51 -21.95
CA SER A 20 -6.09 -10.80 -20.68
C SER A 20 -5.26 -11.56 -19.63
N GLY A 21 -3.94 -11.62 -19.80
CA GLY A 21 -3.05 -12.32 -18.86
C GLY A 21 -2.79 -13.80 -19.18
N ILE A 22 -3.42 -14.35 -20.20
CA ILE A 22 -3.11 -15.69 -20.74
C ILE A 22 -2.32 -15.50 -22.02
N GLY A 23 -1.04 -15.84 -22.03
CA GLY A 23 -0.13 -15.68 -23.18
C GLY A 23 0.21 -14.22 -23.54
N CYS A 24 -0.50 -13.26 -23.01
CA CYS A 24 -0.23 -11.82 -23.15
C CYS A 24 -0.58 -11.08 -21.86
N CYS A 25 0.33 -10.26 -21.34
CA CYS A 25 0.09 -9.37 -20.21
C CYS A 25 0.19 -7.93 -20.66
N GLN A 26 -0.78 -7.13 -20.28
CA GLN A 26 -0.79 -5.68 -20.50
C GLN A 26 -0.95 -4.95 -19.18
N THR A 27 -0.12 -3.96 -18.95
CA THR A 27 -0.22 -3.06 -17.78
C THR A 27 -0.04 -1.61 -18.19
N ALA A 28 -0.76 -0.72 -17.53
CA ALA A 28 -0.56 0.71 -17.71
C ALA A 28 0.74 1.15 -17.02
N ILE A 29 1.44 2.09 -17.64
CA ILE A 29 2.58 2.75 -17.01
C ILE A 29 2.03 3.84 -16.09
N PRO A 30 2.43 3.87 -14.79
CA PRO A 30 2.05 4.95 -13.89
C PRO A 30 2.52 6.30 -14.40
N LYS A 31 1.72 7.34 -14.18
CA LYS A 31 2.10 8.72 -14.50
C LYS A 31 3.33 9.17 -13.68
N GLY A 32 4.13 10.06 -14.25
CA GLY A 32 5.27 10.68 -13.57
C GLY A 32 6.57 9.87 -13.60
N LEU A 33 6.62 8.76 -14.29
CA LEU A 33 7.86 8.00 -14.47
C LEU A 33 8.75 8.67 -15.52
N GLN A 34 9.99 8.96 -15.15
CA GLN A 34 11.03 9.48 -16.06
C GLN A 34 11.86 8.38 -16.72
N TYR A 35 11.83 7.20 -16.15
CA TYR A 35 12.57 6.04 -16.64
C TYR A 35 11.71 4.78 -16.47
N TYR A 36 11.69 3.95 -17.48
CA TYR A 36 11.05 2.64 -17.46
C TYR A 36 11.93 1.62 -18.16
N GLN A 37 12.22 0.53 -17.46
CA GLN A 37 13.00 -0.57 -18.01
C GLN A 37 12.24 -1.87 -17.81
N VAL A 38 12.07 -2.60 -18.89
CA VAL A 38 11.56 -3.98 -18.83
C VAL A 38 12.75 -4.92 -18.84
N ARG A 39 12.79 -5.85 -17.90
CA ARG A 39 13.79 -6.92 -17.86
C ARG A 39 13.06 -8.25 -17.74
N PHE A 40 13.52 -9.25 -18.47
CA PHE A 40 13.16 -10.62 -18.19
C PHE A 40 13.99 -11.10 -16.99
N ASP A 41 13.37 -11.87 -16.11
CA ASP A 41 14.04 -12.50 -14.99
C ASP A 41 15.14 -13.44 -15.48
N GLU A 42 16.26 -13.54 -14.75
CA GLU A 42 17.36 -14.45 -15.10
C GLU A 42 16.95 -15.92 -15.07
N GLY A 43 15.92 -16.26 -14.30
CA GLY A 43 15.28 -17.58 -14.26
C GLY A 43 14.19 -17.81 -15.32
N PHE A 44 13.93 -16.83 -16.21
CA PHE A 44 12.90 -16.94 -17.22
C PHE A 44 13.27 -17.99 -18.27
N ASN A 45 12.67 -19.17 -18.15
CA ASN A 45 12.91 -20.31 -19.03
C ASN A 45 11.71 -20.56 -19.93
N THR A 46 11.90 -20.41 -21.24
CA THR A 46 10.87 -20.62 -22.27
C THR A 46 10.94 -22.01 -22.93
N SER A 47 11.83 -22.90 -22.49
CA SER A 47 12.05 -24.20 -23.13
C SER A 47 10.79 -25.07 -23.23
N GLU A 48 9.90 -25.00 -22.25
CA GLU A 48 8.64 -25.78 -22.24
C GLU A 48 7.57 -25.22 -23.21
N ILE A 49 7.65 -23.94 -23.56
CA ILE A 49 6.67 -23.25 -24.39
C ILE A 49 7.21 -22.86 -25.77
N TYR A 50 8.50 -23.08 -26.03
CA TYR A 50 9.17 -22.68 -27.26
C TYR A 50 8.48 -23.21 -28.52
N LYS A 51 7.89 -24.41 -28.47
CA LYS A 51 7.17 -25.02 -29.61
C LYS A 51 5.85 -24.29 -29.96
N THR A 52 5.26 -23.60 -28.98
CA THR A 52 3.95 -22.94 -29.11
C THR A 52 4.05 -21.41 -29.11
N SER A 53 5.11 -20.87 -28.53
CA SER A 53 5.42 -19.44 -28.47
C SER A 53 6.93 -19.23 -28.56
N PRO A 54 7.48 -19.25 -29.78
CA PRO A 54 8.93 -19.18 -30.00
C PRO A 54 9.53 -17.80 -29.71
N CYS A 55 8.71 -16.76 -29.61
CA CYS A 55 9.14 -15.40 -29.39
C CYS A 55 8.61 -14.87 -28.06
N SER A 56 9.53 -14.39 -27.20
CA SER A 56 9.19 -13.64 -25.99
C SER A 56 9.68 -12.21 -26.15
N TYR A 57 8.80 -11.24 -25.97
CA TYR A 57 9.13 -9.83 -26.07
C TYR A 57 8.37 -9.01 -25.03
N ALA A 58 8.85 -7.83 -24.75
CA ALA A 58 8.13 -6.83 -23.99
C ALA A 58 8.27 -5.48 -24.71
N ALA A 59 7.18 -4.82 -24.97
CA ALA A 59 7.16 -3.58 -25.73
C ALA A 59 6.32 -2.51 -25.04
N LEU A 60 6.75 -1.26 -25.14
CA LEU A 60 5.93 -0.11 -24.83
C LEU A 60 5.10 0.21 -26.05
N VAL A 61 3.79 0.33 -25.89
CA VAL A 61 2.86 0.60 -26.98
C VAL A 61 1.83 1.66 -26.56
N GLU A 62 1.32 2.39 -27.51
CA GLU A 62 0.19 3.28 -27.30
C GLU A 62 -1.09 2.46 -27.17
N ALA A 63 -1.75 2.53 -26.00
CA ALA A 63 -2.89 1.68 -25.66
C ALA A 63 -4.10 1.91 -26.59
N SER A 64 -4.28 3.13 -27.12
CA SER A 64 -5.38 3.47 -28.03
C SER A 64 -5.22 2.94 -29.46
N ASN A 65 -3.97 2.69 -29.89
CA ASN A 65 -3.61 2.28 -31.24
C ASN A 65 -3.06 0.84 -31.32
N PHE A 66 -2.96 0.15 -30.17
CA PHE A 66 -2.46 -1.21 -30.14
C PHE A 66 -3.59 -2.21 -30.02
N THR A 67 -3.66 -3.14 -30.95
CA THR A 67 -4.55 -4.30 -30.90
C THR A 67 -3.69 -5.56 -30.85
N PHE A 68 -3.92 -6.40 -29.85
CA PHE A 68 -3.24 -7.68 -29.74
C PHE A 68 -3.80 -8.68 -30.75
N TYR A 69 -2.92 -9.36 -31.46
CA TYR A 69 -3.26 -10.50 -32.33
C TYR A 69 -2.58 -11.76 -31.82
N LYS A 70 -3.28 -12.89 -31.88
CA LYS A 70 -2.75 -14.20 -31.47
C LYS A 70 -1.43 -14.54 -32.16
N SER A 71 -1.29 -14.15 -33.46
CA SER A 71 -0.06 -14.30 -34.23
C SER A 71 1.16 -13.64 -33.58
N TYR A 72 0.98 -12.59 -32.78
CA TYR A 72 2.06 -11.91 -32.07
C TYR A 72 2.70 -12.79 -30.98
N ALA A 73 1.96 -13.72 -30.40
CA ALA A 73 2.49 -14.67 -29.43
C ALA A 73 3.03 -15.96 -30.07
N THR A 74 2.55 -16.33 -31.26
CA THR A 74 2.83 -17.63 -31.88
C THR A 74 3.79 -17.58 -33.08
N SER A 75 4.19 -16.38 -33.51
CA SER A 75 5.09 -16.18 -34.65
C SER A 75 5.87 -14.87 -34.54
N SER A 76 6.72 -14.57 -35.53
CA SER A 76 7.43 -13.29 -35.66
C SER A 76 6.54 -12.11 -36.06
N ALA A 77 5.23 -12.30 -36.20
CA ALA A 77 4.31 -11.30 -36.75
C ALA A 77 4.36 -9.93 -36.06
N PHE A 78 4.61 -9.89 -34.76
CA PHE A 78 4.81 -8.61 -34.05
C PHE A 78 6.05 -7.85 -34.56
N TYR A 79 7.17 -8.56 -34.71
CA TYR A 79 8.40 -7.99 -35.24
C TYR A 79 8.22 -7.56 -36.70
N ASP A 80 7.59 -8.39 -37.49
CA ASP A 80 7.33 -8.13 -38.91
C ASP A 80 6.41 -6.93 -39.13
N THR A 81 5.39 -6.76 -38.26
CA THR A 81 4.45 -5.64 -38.31
C THR A 81 5.11 -4.32 -37.93
N TYR A 82 5.95 -4.31 -36.90
CA TYR A 82 6.49 -3.08 -36.32
C TYR A 82 8.00 -2.90 -36.53
N SER A 83 8.67 -3.85 -37.16
CA SER A 83 10.15 -3.87 -37.32
C SER A 83 10.89 -3.66 -36.00
N GLY A 84 10.31 -4.18 -34.89
CA GLY A 84 10.84 -3.99 -33.55
C GLY A 84 10.58 -2.61 -32.93
N GLN A 85 9.88 -1.72 -33.62
CA GLN A 85 9.62 -0.33 -33.18
C GLN A 85 8.11 -0.02 -33.21
N PRO A 86 7.32 -0.56 -32.27
CA PRO A 86 5.89 -0.23 -32.20
C PRO A 86 5.69 1.26 -31.90
N PRO A 87 4.59 1.86 -32.40
CA PRO A 87 4.30 3.26 -32.17
C PRO A 87 4.21 3.56 -30.65
N LEU A 88 4.93 4.58 -30.23
CA LEU A 88 5.01 5.05 -28.85
C LEU A 88 4.77 6.56 -28.82
N ILE A 89 3.89 7.00 -27.94
CA ILE A 89 3.77 8.40 -27.62
C ILE A 89 4.65 8.69 -26.40
N VAL A 90 5.59 9.60 -26.58
CA VAL A 90 6.45 10.13 -25.51
C VAL A 90 5.93 11.48 -25.12
N ASP A 91 5.44 11.59 -23.91
CA ASP A 91 5.09 12.88 -23.31
C ASP A 91 6.35 13.53 -22.72
N TRP A 92 6.49 14.84 -22.92
CA TRP A 92 7.64 15.59 -22.47
C TRP A 92 7.22 16.86 -21.74
N ALA A 93 8.02 17.30 -20.80
CA ALA A 93 7.82 18.55 -20.08
C ALA A 93 9.17 19.22 -19.77
N ILE A 94 9.14 20.53 -19.57
CA ILE A 94 10.31 21.32 -19.22
C ILE A 94 10.44 21.39 -17.71
N GLY A 95 11.61 21.03 -17.21
CA GLY A 95 11.98 21.11 -15.80
C GLY A 95 11.10 20.30 -14.86
N ASN A 96 11.14 20.64 -13.58
CA ASN A 96 10.39 19.97 -12.52
C ASN A 96 9.41 20.91 -11.78
N GLU A 97 9.24 22.14 -12.26
CA GLU A 97 8.46 23.19 -11.62
C GLU A 97 7.12 23.36 -12.32
N THR A 98 6.12 23.81 -11.57
CA THR A 98 4.83 24.20 -12.16
C THR A 98 4.94 25.55 -12.90
N CYS A 99 3.97 25.84 -13.77
CA CYS A 99 3.89 27.13 -14.47
C CYS A 99 4.00 28.31 -13.52
N GLU A 100 3.33 28.25 -12.37
CA GLU A 100 3.30 29.34 -11.37
C GLU A 100 4.67 29.62 -10.75
N VAL A 101 5.48 28.59 -10.58
CA VAL A 101 6.85 28.70 -10.03
C VAL A 101 7.82 29.12 -11.13
N ALA A 102 7.72 28.51 -12.31
CA ALA A 102 8.60 28.79 -13.45
C ALA A 102 8.46 30.25 -13.94
N GLN A 103 7.25 30.79 -13.96
CA GLN A 103 7.00 32.20 -14.35
C GLN A 103 7.69 33.24 -13.44
N LYS A 104 8.00 32.87 -12.18
CA LYS A 104 8.72 33.75 -11.25
C LYS A 104 10.22 33.82 -11.52
N LYS A 105 10.75 32.97 -12.43
CA LYS A 105 12.15 32.89 -12.80
C LYS A 105 12.34 33.22 -14.28
N PRO A 106 12.28 34.49 -14.70
CA PRO A 106 12.25 34.87 -16.11
C PRO A 106 13.47 34.41 -16.90
N GLU A 107 14.63 34.24 -16.27
CA GLU A 107 15.87 33.81 -16.93
C GLU A 107 15.84 32.32 -17.38
N SER A 108 15.01 31.50 -16.75
CA SER A 108 14.89 30.06 -17.07
C SER A 108 13.50 29.69 -17.59
N TYR A 109 12.58 30.66 -17.72
CA TYR A 109 11.22 30.42 -18.18
C TYR A 109 11.18 30.22 -19.69
N ALA A 110 10.73 29.04 -20.12
CA ALA A 110 10.82 28.63 -21.52
C ALA A 110 9.70 29.19 -22.44
N CYS A 111 8.58 29.66 -21.92
CA CYS A 111 7.51 30.23 -22.72
C CYS A 111 7.79 31.73 -23.04
N ILE A 112 8.77 31.95 -23.88
CA ILE A 112 9.33 33.29 -24.14
C ILE A 112 8.56 34.11 -25.19
N SER A 113 7.68 33.49 -25.97
CA SER A 113 6.85 34.22 -26.92
C SER A 113 5.79 35.02 -26.18
N SER A 114 5.62 36.31 -26.57
CA SER A 114 4.64 37.23 -25.97
C SER A 114 3.18 36.73 -26.05
N SER A 115 2.87 35.90 -27.03
CA SER A 115 1.53 35.29 -27.22
C SER A 115 1.53 33.79 -26.94
N SER A 116 2.35 33.35 -25.99
CA SER A 116 2.35 31.98 -25.48
C SER A 116 1.68 31.86 -24.10
N ARG A 117 1.28 30.66 -23.76
CA ARG A 117 0.78 30.31 -22.43
C ARG A 117 1.48 29.06 -21.94
N CYS A 118 1.72 29.02 -20.65
CA CYS A 118 2.23 27.86 -19.95
C CYS A 118 1.09 26.91 -19.57
N LEU A 119 1.33 25.61 -19.69
CA LEU A 119 0.44 24.54 -19.26
C LEU A 119 1.25 23.57 -18.41
N ASN A 120 0.76 23.24 -17.22
CA ASN A 120 1.37 22.22 -16.39
C ASN A 120 1.28 20.86 -17.09
N SER A 121 2.31 20.04 -16.94
CA SER A 121 2.29 18.68 -17.47
C SER A 121 1.22 17.84 -16.76
N ASP A 122 0.40 17.15 -17.54
CA ASP A 122 -0.62 16.22 -17.03
C ASP A 122 -0.01 14.90 -16.54
N ASN A 123 1.27 14.67 -16.86
CA ASN A 123 1.97 13.40 -16.61
C ASN A 123 3.07 13.51 -15.55
N GLY A 124 3.03 14.51 -14.69
CA GLY A 124 3.99 14.65 -13.60
C GLY A 124 4.46 16.08 -13.38
N LYS A 125 5.73 16.25 -13.01
CA LYS A 125 6.34 17.58 -12.81
C LYS A 125 6.75 18.20 -14.13
N GLY A 126 6.79 19.52 -14.15
CA GLY A 126 7.19 20.29 -15.33
C GLY A 126 6.04 20.94 -16.09
N TYR A 127 6.34 21.64 -17.18
CA TYR A 127 5.36 22.37 -17.98
C TYR A 127 5.72 22.33 -19.47
N VAL A 128 4.75 22.67 -20.30
CA VAL A 128 4.92 22.89 -21.74
C VAL A 128 4.34 24.24 -22.12
N CYS A 129 4.80 24.78 -23.25
CA CYS A 129 4.32 26.05 -23.77
C CYS A 129 3.47 25.83 -25.02
N ASN A 130 2.35 26.53 -25.11
CA ASN A 130 1.52 26.58 -26.32
C ASN A 130 1.28 28.02 -26.71
N CYS A 131 1.10 28.29 -28.01
CA CYS A 131 0.58 29.57 -28.44
C CYS A 131 -0.84 29.78 -27.95
N THR A 132 -1.20 31.02 -27.61
CA THR A 132 -2.57 31.34 -27.23
C THR A 132 -3.51 31.21 -28.43
N LYS A 133 -4.80 31.10 -28.15
CA LYS A 133 -5.83 30.98 -29.21
C LYS A 133 -5.72 32.14 -30.21
N GLY A 134 -5.76 31.82 -31.51
CA GLY A 134 -5.57 32.79 -32.59
C GLY A 134 -4.11 33.03 -32.99
N PHE A 135 -3.15 32.34 -32.36
CA PHE A 135 -1.74 32.36 -32.69
C PHE A 135 -1.23 30.97 -33.00
N GLN A 136 -0.28 30.88 -33.92
CA GLN A 136 0.41 29.62 -34.25
C GLN A 136 1.91 29.83 -34.41
N GLY A 137 2.69 28.75 -34.21
CA GLY A 137 4.13 28.77 -34.33
C GLY A 137 4.84 28.12 -33.14
N ASN A 138 6.01 28.60 -32.84
CA ASN A 138 6.86 28.02 -31.79
C ASN A 138 6.84 28.88 -30.52
N PRO A 139 6.20 28.45 -29.43
CA PRO A 139 6.08 29.25 -28.20
C PRO A 139 7.40 29.42 -27.45
N TYR A 140 8.43 28.65 -27.81
CA TYR A 140 9.77 28.67 -27.20
C TYR A 140 10.76 29.65 -27.88
N LEU A 141 10.31 30.41 -28.86
CA LEU A 141 11.11 31.42 -29.52
C LEU A 141 10.52 32.80 -29.24
N VAL A 142 11.38 33.82 -29.17
CA VAL A 142 10.94 35.22 -29.08
C VAL A 142 10.09 35.54 -30.33
N ASP A 143 8.90 36.08 -30.11
CA ASP A 143 7.89 36.34 -31.18
C ASP A 143 7.58 35.11 -32.05
N GLY A 144 7.78 33.90 -31.52
CA GLY A 144 7.54 32.66 -32.25
C GLY A 144 6.09 32.29 -32.46
N CYS A 145 5.16 32.80 -31.61
CA CYS A 145 3.73 32.69 -31.81
C CYS A 145 3.25 33.89 -32.64
N LYS A 146 2.93 33.63 -33.88
CA LYS A 146 2.45 34.64 -34.85
C LYS A 146 0.94 34.61 -34.94
N ASP A 147 0.34 35.77 -35.11
CA ASP A 147 -1.08 35.95 -35.35
C ASP A 147 -1.53 35.21 -36.59
N VAL A 148 -2.63 34.48 -36.49
CA VAL A 148 -3.26 33.79 -37.61
C VAL A 148 -4.19 34.76 -38.30
N ASP A 149 -3.96 35.10 -39.58
CA ASP A 149 -4.88 35.90 -40.35
C ASP A 149 -6.01 35.02 -40.90
N GLU A 150 -7.10 34.95 -40.17
CA GLU A 150 -8.26 34.12 -40.55
C GLU A 150 -8.96 34.68 -41.79
N CYS A 151 -8.75 35.96 -42.11
CA CYS A 151 -9.33 36.59 -43.28
C CYS A 151 -8.72 36.10 -44.61
N ASN A 152 -7.52 35.55 -44.56
CA ASN A 152 -6.81 35.01 -45.73
C ASN A 152 -7.11 33.53 -45.99
N ASN A 153 -7.94 32.87 -45.19
CA ASN A 153 -8.30 31.47 -45.40
C ASN A 153 -9.35 31.34 -46.48
N LEU A 154 -8.93 31.01 -47.72
CA LEU A 154 -9.80 30.89 -48.90
C LEU A 154 -10.74 29.68 -48.84
N GLU A 155 -10.40 28.61 -48.09
CA GLU A 155 -11.24 27.43 -47.98
C GLU A 155 -12.38 27.59 -46.96
N LYS A 156 -12.18 28.43 -45.96
CA LYS A 156 -13.15 28.67 -44.91
C LYS A 156 -13.14 30.13 -44.51
N TYR A 157 -13.60 31.02 -45.42
CA TYR A 157 -13.73 32.44 -45.14
C TYR A 157 -14.67 32.66 -43.93
N PRO A 158 -14.18 33.34 -42.86
CA PRO A 158 -14.88 33.35 -41.58
C PRO A 158 -16.11 34.29 -41.54
N CYS A 159 -16.25 35.17 -42.51
CA CYS A 159 -17.38 36.10 -42.59
C CYS A 159 -18.34 35.69 -43.72
N SER A 160 -19.62 36.06 -43.59
CA SER A 160 -20.59 35.86 -44.66
C SER A 160 -20.24 36.69 -45.91
N VAL A 161 -20.83 36.32 -47.06
CA VAL A 161 -20.62 36.99 -48.37
C VAL A 161 -20.90 38.51 -48.35
N LYS A 162 -21.72 39.00 -47.39
CA LYS A 162 -22.04 40.42 -47.19
C LYS A 162 -21.18 41.07 -46.11
N GLY A 163 -20.36 40.33 -45.40
CA GLY A 163 -19.50 40.84 -44.33
C GLY A 163 -18.09 41.12 -44.81
N THR A 164 -17.46 42.15 -44.28
CA THR A 164 -16.05 42.46 -44.48
C THR A 164 -15.26 41.91 -43.31
N CYS A 165 -14.32 41.05 -43.60
CA CYS A 165 -13.41 40.53 -42.58
C CYS A 165 -12.29 41.51 -42.29
N LYS A 166 -12.01 41.74 -41.00
CA LYS A 166 -10.88 42.51 -40.54
C LYS A 166 -10.07 41.68 -39.57
N ASN A 167 -8.83 41.35 -39.92
CA ASN A 167 -7.93 40.66 -39.03
C ASN A 167 -7.63 41.52 -37.79
N THR A 168 -7.62 40.89 -36.61
CA THR A 168 -7.29 41.52 -35.34
C THR A 168 -6.30 40.60 -34.58
N LYS A 169 -5.48 41.16 -33.71
CA LYS A 169 -4.50 40.38 -32.95
C LYS A 169 -5.19 39.30 -32.11
N GLY A 170 -4.98 38.04 -32.49
CA GLY A 170 -5.55 36.86 -31.84
C GLY A 170 -6.96 36.47 -32.33
N GLY A 171 -7.39 36.94 -33.50
CA GLY A 171 -8.67 36.60 -34.08
C GLY A 171 -9.11 37.56 -35.20
N PHE A 172 -10.36 37.54 -35.54
CA PHE A 172 -10.92 38.37 -36.60
C PHE A 172 -12.24 39.02 -36.19
N GLN A 173 -12.61 40.05 -36.90
CA GLN A 173 -13.88 40.73 -36.73
C GLN A 173 -14.61 40.86 -38.10
N CYS A 174 -15.87 40.46 -38.14
CA CYS A 174 -16.73 40.66 -39.31
C CYS A 174 -17.56 41.91 -39.11
N ILE A 175 -17.51 42.84 -40.08
CA ILE A 175 -18.18 44.13 -40.02
C ILE A 175 -19.23 44.18 -41.14
N CYS A 176 -20.45 44.57 -40.81
CA CYS A 176 -21.49 44.81 -41.81
C CYS A 176 -21.21 46.05 -42.65
N PRO A 177 -21.56 46.07 -43.98
CA PRO A 177 -21.39 47.22 -44.84
C PRO A 177 -22.22 48.45 -44.37
N PRO A 178 -21.79 49.65 -44.65
CA PRO A 178 -22.47 50.87 -44.17
C PRO A 178 -23.95 50.98 -44.56
N ASN A 179 -24.36 50.32 -45.64
CA ASN A 179 -25.77 50.35 -46.14
C ASN A 179 -26.66 49.31 -45.37
N TYR A 180 -26.11 48.51 -44.50
CA TYR A 180 -26.80 47.47 -43.72
C TYR A 180 -26.22 47.40 -42.31
N PRO A 181 -26.33 48.47 -41.50
CA PRO A 181 -25.54 48.62 -40.26
C PRO A 181 -26.01 47.74 -39.12
N LYS A 182 -27.16 47.11 -39.22
CA LYS A 182 -27.70 46.23 -38.18
C LYS A 182 -27.61 44.78 -38.62
N GLY A 183 -27.18 43.92 -37.68
CA GLY A 183 -27.08 42.49 -37.86
C GLY A 183 -25.70 41.91 -37.53
N ASN A 184 -25.54 40.64 -37.82
CA ASN A 184 -24.29 39.89 -37.52
C ASN A 184 -23.62 39.49 -38.84
N ALA A 185 -22.50 40.13 -39.15
CA ALA A 185 -21.73 39.85 -40.34
C ALA A 185 -21.11 38.43 -40.39
N TYR A 186 -21.06 37.72 -39.26
CA TYR A 186 -20.65 36.32 -39.20
C TYR A 186 -21.67 35.38 -39.84
N ASN A 187 -22.99 35.66 -39.63
CA ASN A 187 -24.09 34.80 -40.07
C ASN A 187 -24.83 35.30 -41.32
N GLY A 188 -24.36 36.39 -41.93
CA GLY A 188 -24.98 36.96 -43.13
C GLY A 188 -26.27 37.76 -42.90
N THR A 189 -26.57 38.13 -41.68
CA THR A 189 -27.80 38.81 -41.27
C THR A 189 -27.65 40.34 -41.25
N CYS A 190 -26.80 40.91 -42.11
CA CYS A 190 -26.72 42.39 -42.24
C CYS A 190 -28.01 42.93 -42.86
N GLU A 191 -28.83 43.68 -42.13
CA GLU A 191 -30.15 44.19 -42.50
C GLU A 191 -30.24 45.71 -42.40
N LYS A 192 -31.18 46.31 -43.17
CA LYS A 192 -31.54 47.74 -43.03
C LYS A 192 -32.19 47.94 -41.67
N ASP A 193 -31.93 49.13 -41.10
CA ASP A 193 -32.49 49.56 -39.83
C ASP A 193 -34.03 49.65 -39.88
N GLN A 194 -34.69 48.58 -39.39
CA GLN A 194 -36.13 48.62 -39.13
C GLN A 194 -36.31 48.72 -37.62
N SER A 195 -36.61 49.92 -37.16
CA SER A 195 -36.98 50.19 -35.78
C SER A 195 -38.26 49.40 -35.40
N ILE A 196 -38.16 48.40 -34.58
CA ILE A 196 -39.32 47.65 -34.08
C ILE A 196 -40.07 48.52 -33.09
N PRO A 197 -41.42 48.78 -33.27
CA PRO A 197 -42.19 49.62 -32.40
C PRO A 197 -42.23 49.09 -30.96
N LEU A 198 -42.06 49.98 -29.99
CA LEU A 198 -41.94 49.74 -28.55
C LEU A 198 -43.06 48.81 -27.96
N LYS A 199 -44.25 48.81 -28.61
CA LYS A 199 -45.38 47.94 -28.21
C LYS A 199 -45.17 46.45 -28.39
N VAL A 200 -44.19 46.02 -29.18
CA VAL A 200 -43.86 44.55 -29.40
C VAL A 200 -42.70 44.10 -28.56
N THR A 201 -41.82 45.02 -28.12
CA THR A 201 -40.61 44.68 -27.38
C THR A 201 -40.89 44.29 -25.90
N ILE A 202 -41.93 44.91 -25.29
CA ILE A 202 -42.28 44.62 -23.88
C ILE A 202 -42.77 43.17 -23.67
N PRO A 203 -43.73 42.64 -24.45
CA PRO A 203 -44.20 41.27 -24.26
C PRO A 203 -43.11 40.24 -24.60
N ILE A 204 -42.23 40.52 -25.59
CA ILE A 204 -41.10 39.65 -25.93
C ILE A 204 -40.08 39.62 -24.78
N GLY A 205 -39.80 40.76 -24.14
CA GLY A 205 -38.91 40.86 -22.99
C GLY A 205 -39.43 40.05 -21.79
N VAL A 206 -40.73 40.17 -21.46
CA VAL A 206 -41.35 39.39 -20.37
C VAL A 206 -41.33 37.90 -20.65
N PHE A 207 -41.62 37.50 -21.90
CA PHE A 207 -41.55 36.08 -22.29
C PHE A 207 -40.13 35.52 -22.22
N ALA A 208 -39.13 36.28 -22.67
CA ALA A 208 -37.73 35.90 -22.56
C ALA A 208 -37.27 35.73 -21.10
N CYS A 209 -37.68 36.68 -20.22
CA CYS A 209 -37.38 36.58 -18.78
C CYS A 209 -38.04 35.36 -18.14
N ALA A 210 -39.29 35.07 -18.50
CA ALA A 210 -40.00 33.87 -18.02
C ALA A 210 -39.34 32.58 -18.50
N LEU A 211 -38.87 32.55 -19.75
CA LEU A 211 -38.18 31.41 -20.35
C LEU A 211 -36.81 31.18 -19.68
N VAL A 212 -36.05 32.23 -19.41
CA VAL A 212 -34.79 32.17 -18.65
C VAL A 212 -35.05 31.66 -17.22
N GLY A 213 -36.10 32.20 -16.56
CA GLY A 213 -36.50 31.74 -15.23
C GLY A 213 -36.85 30.25 -15.22
N LEU A 214 -37.59 29.77 -16.23
CA LEU A 214 -37.93 28.36 -16.40
C LEU A 214 -36.68 27.50 -16.62
N LEU A 215 -35.73 27.94 -17.47
CA LEU A 215 -34.49 27.21 -17.74
C LEU A 215 -33.62 27.13 -16.48
N ILE A 216 -33.52 28.22 -15.70
CA ILE A 216 -32.81 28.19 -14.41
C ILE A 216 -33.48 27.23 -13.45
N PHE A 217 -34.82 27.24 -13.34
CA PHE A 217 -35.57 26.32 -12.50
C PHE A 217 -35.34 24.85 -12.90
N LEU A 218 -35.46 24.54 -14.19
CA LEU A 218 -35.20 23.19 -14.71
C LEU A 218 -33.74 22.78 -14.48
N GLY A 219 -32.80 23.70 -14.63
CA GLY A 219 -31.38 23.48 -14.35
C GLY A 219 -31.14 23.15 -12.87
N LEU A 220 -31.76 23.88 -11.96
CA LEU A 220 -31.67 23.62 -10.52
C LEU A 220 -32.29 22.28 -10.15
N GLU A 221 -33.45 21.92 -10.71
CA GLU A 221 -34.07 20.62 -10.48
C GLU A 221 -33.26 19.48 -11.09
N TRP A 222 -32.65 19.66 -12.24
CA TRP A 222 -31.75 18.71 -12.83
C TRP A 222 -30.50 18.48 -11.95
N VAL A 223 -29.88 19.56 -11.42
CA VAL A 223 -28.75 19.46 -10.48
C VAL A 223 -29.14 18.73 -9.20
N LYS A 224 -30.33 19.06 -8.64
CA LYS A 224 -30.86 18.34 -7.46
C LYS A 224 -31.10 16.85 -7.76
N HIS A 225 -31.70 16.56 -8.91
CA HIS A 225 -31.96 15.18 -9.34
C HIS A 225 -30.65 14.39 -9.51
N LYS A 226 -29.67 14.98 -10.20
CA LYS A 226 -28.34 14.39 -10.36
C LYS A 226 -27.65 14.12 -9.01
N ARG A 227 -27.72 15.07 -8.07
CA ARG A 227 -27.19 14.89 -6.71
C ARG A 227 -27.90 13.74 -5.96
N ARG A 228 -29.23 13.61 -6.13
CA ARG A 228 -29.99 12.48 -5.53
C ARG A 228 -29.53 11.13 -6.09
N ILE A 229 -29.36 11.02 -7.41
CA ILE A 229 -28.88 9.79 -8.05
C ILE A 229 -27.47 9.44 -7.54
N ILE A 230 -26.54 10.40 -7.52
CA ILE A 230 -25.17 10.18 -7.03
C ILE A 230 -25.20 9.73 -5.57
N ARG A 231 -26.03 10.35 -4.73
CA ARG A 231 -26.16 9.96 -3.32
C ARG A 231 -26.77 8.57 -3.16
N GLN A 232 -27.77 8.21 -3.97
CA GLN A 232 -28.37 6.87 -3.93
C GLN A 232 -27.36 5.80 -4.37
N GLU A 233 -26.59 6.06 -5.42
CA GLU A 233 -25.54 5.16 -5.88
C GLU A 233 -24.42 5.01 -4.83
N TYR A 234 -24.02 6.09 -4.18
CA TYR A 234 -23.07 6.08 -3.07
C TYR A 234 -23.54 5.20 -1.92
N VAL A 235 -24.80 5.41 -1.45
CA VAL A 235 -25.39 4.60 -0.37
C VAL A 235 -25.52 3.13 -0.79
N ARG A 236 -25.89 2.86 -2.05
CA ARG A 236 -25.97 1.50 -2.58
C ARG A 236 -24.61 0.81 -2.52
N LYS A 237 -23.55 1.46 -3.00
CA LYS A 237 -22.18 0.91 -2.94
C LYS A 237 -21.73 0.64 -1.50
N MET A 238 -21.99 1.56 -0.57
CA MET A 238 -21.68 1.34 0.84
C MET A 238 -22.40 0.11 1.41
N ASN A 239 -23.69 -0.06 1.08
CA ASN A 239 -24.47 -1.22 1.53
C ASN A 239 -23.96 -2.52 0.87
N GLU A 240 -23.58 -2.48 -0.39
CA GLU A 240 -22.98 -3.61 -1.08
C GLU A 240 -21.64 -4.01 -0.41
N CYS A 241 -20.75 -3.05 -0.13
CA CYS A 241 -19.52 -3.32 0.62
C CYS A 241 -19.80 -3.90 2.00
N PHE A 242 -20.75 -3.33 2.73
CA PHE A 242 -21.15 -3.82 4.05
C PHE A 242 -21.61 -5.29 4.01
N GLN A 243 -22.44 -5.66 3.04
CA GLN A 243 -22.92 -7.04 2.88
C GLN A 243 -21.78 -7.98 2.46
N LEU A 244 -20.97 -7.58 1.48
CA LEU A 244 -19.83 -8.36 0.98
C LEU A 244 -18.76 -8.61 2.06
N ASN A 245 -18.60 -7.66 2.98
CA ASN A 245 -17.66 -7.76 4.10
C ASN A 245 -18.26 -8.48 5.33
N GLY A 246 -19.42 -9.10 5.20
CA GLY A 246 -20.04 -9.90 6.27
C GLY A 246 -20.73 -9.07 7.36
N GLY A 247 -21.14 -7.83 7.04
CA GLY A 247 -21.71 -6.91 8.01
C GLY A 247 -22.97 -7.43 8.73
N GLN A 248 -23.83 -8.16 8.00
CA GLN A 248 -25.04 -8.75 8.62
C GLN A 248 -24.67 -9.82 9.66
N LEU A 249 -23.72 -10.70 9.32
CA LEU A 249 -23.24 -11.74 10.24
C LEU A 249 -22.62 -11.13 11.49
N LEU A 250 -21.79 -10.10 11.32
CA LEU A 250 -21.18 -9.38 12.45
C LEU A 250 -22.23 -8.72 13.34
N MET A 251 -23.24 -8.07 12.77
CA MET A 251 -24.35 -7.48 13.55
C MET A 251 -25.12 -8.53 14.36
N ASP A 252 -25.35 -9.70 13.78
CA ASP A 252 -26.07 -10.77 14.47
C ASP A 252 -25.20 -11.38 15.59
N MET A 253 -23.89 -11.53 15.39
CA MET A 253 -22.95 -11.93 16.46
C MET A 253 -22.91 -10.89 17.59
N MET A 254 -22.89 -9.61 17.31
CA MET A 254 -22.89 -8.52 18.30
C MET A 254 -24.18 -8.49 19.13
N LYS A 255 -25.32 -8.90 18.57
CA LYS A 255 -26.59 -9.02 19.32
C LYS A 255 -26.55 -10.14 20.36
N VAL A 256 -25.85 -11.23 20.07
CA VAL A 256 -25.69 -12.40 20.94
C VAL A 256 -24.66 -12.14 22.04
N GLU A 257 -23.52 -11.58 21.66
CA GLU A 257 -22.45 -11.20 22.58
C GLU A 257 -22.66 -9.75 23.02
N SER A 258 -23.16 -9.53 24.25
CA SER A 258 -23.36 -8.18 24.84
C SER A 258 -22.06 -7.42 25.09
N ASN A 259 -21.13 -7.41 24.16
CA ASN A 259 -19.84 -6.75 24.28
C ASN A 259 -20.00 -5.24 24.00
N LYS A 260 -20.19 -4.45 25.05
CA LYS A 260 -20.45 -2.99 24.99
C LYS A 260 -19.24 -2.17 24.49
N THR A 261 -18.07 -2.77 24.33
CA THR A 261 -16.83 -2.07 23.99
C THR A 261 -16.49 -2.07 22.50
N PHE A 262 -17.05 -3.00 21.71
CA PHE A 262 -16.81 -3.08 20.28
C PHE A 262 -17.88 -2.28 19.49
N LYS A 263 -17.44 -1.35 18.64
CA LYS A 263 -18.32 -0.45 17.87
C LYS A 263 -18.19 -0.69 16.37
N LEU A 264 -19.34 -0.70 15.68
CA LEU A 264 -19.37 -0.65 14.21
C LEU A 264 -19.47 0.81 13.78
N TYR A 265 -18.40 1.30 13.14
CA TYR A 265 -18.31 2.69 12.66
C TYR A 265 -18.88 2.80 11.25
N ASN A 266 -19.55 3.90 10.95
CA ASN A 266 -19.95 4.21 9.58
C ASN A 266 -18.78 4.86 8.81
N ARG A 267 -18.95 4.95 7.50
CA ARG A 267 -17.91 5.48 6.61
C ARG A 267 -17.58 6.94 6.91
N GLU A 268 -18.61 7.75 7.14
CA GLU A 268 -18.46 9.17 7.40
C GLU A 268 -17.69 9.44 8.71
N GLU A 269 -17.90 8.61 9.75
CA GLU A 269 -17.13 8.71 11.00
C GLU A 269 -15.64 8.48 10.75
N ILE A 270 -15.28 7.47 9.96
CA ILE A 270 -13.88 7.15 9.63
C ILE A 270 -13.24 8.23 8.74
N GLU A 271 -13.96 8.69 7.70
CA GLU A 271 -13.49 9.76 6.82
C GLU A 271 -13.27 11.07 7.60
N LEU A 272 -14.17 11.40 8.51
CA LEU A 272 -14.03 12.58 9.36
C LEU A 272 -12.84 12.46 10.32
N ALA A 273 -12.70 11.33 10.98
CA ALA A 273 -11.64 11.08 11.96
C ALA A 273 -10.24 11.13 11.34
N THR A 274 -10.10 10.74 10.07
CA THR A 274 -8.83 10.72 9.33
C THR A 274 -8.62 11.94 8.44
N ASN A 275 -9.52 12.92 8.50
CA ASN A 275 -9.55 14.05 7.56
C ASN A 275 -9.52 13.59 6.09
N ASN A 276 -10.41 12.65 5.72
CA ASN A 276 -10.45 11.98 4.42
C ASN A 276 -9.14 11.26 4.06
N PHE A 277 -8.56 10.54 5.01
CA PHE A 277 -7.31 9.79 4.85
C PHE A 277 -6.13 10.66 4.43
N ASP A 278 -6.02 11.83 5.07
CA ASP A 278 -4.93 12.76 4.81
C ASP A 278 -3.57 12.09 5.05
N LYS A 279 -2.62 12.35 4.15
CA LYS A 279 -1.28 11.75 4.24
C LYS A 279 -0.52 12.15 5.49
N SER A 280 -0.80 13.31 6.07
CA SER A 280 -0.19 13.78 7.32
C SER A 280 -0.63 12.96 8.53
N SER A 281 -1.76 12.26 8.43
CA SER A 281 -2.29 11.38 9.49
C SER A 281 -1.74 9.96 9.43
N ILE A 282 -0.87 9.63 8.47
CA ILE A 282 -0.27 8.29 8.36
C ILE A 282 0.77 8.11 9.47
N ILE A 283 0.57 7.08 10.30
CA ILE A 283 1.49 6.66 11.37
C ILE A 283 2.23 5.36 11.06
N GLY A 284 1.76 4.61 10.05
CA GLY A 284 2.41 3.38 9.60
C GLY A 284 1.96 3.00 8.19
N GLU A 285 2.90 2.51 7.38
CA GLU A 285 2.63 2.00 6.05
C GLU A 285 3.43 0.75 5.79
N GLY A 286 2.77 -0.31 5.31
CA GLY A 286 3.40 -1.61 5.07
C GLY A 286 2.65 -2.45 4.03
N GLY A 287 3.10 -3.68 3.84
CA GLY A 287 2.51 -4.62 2.89
C GLY A 287 1.05 -5.00 3.19
N GLN A 288 0.63 -4.98 4.45
CA GLN A 288 -0.75 -5.30 4.85
C GLN A 288 -1.71 -4.13 4.69
N GLY A 289 -1.23 -2.89 4.82
CA GLY A 289 -2.12 -1.74 4.79
C GLY A 289 -1.44 -0.44 5.20
N THR A 290 -2.27 0.58 5.35
CA THR A 290 -1.87 1.88 5.85
C THR A 290 -2.62 2.16 7.15
N VAL A 291 -1.90 2.63 8.16
CA VAL A 291 -2.45 2.98 9.48
C VAL A 291 -2.45 4.50 9.62
N TYR A 292 -3.61 5.04 9.96
CA TYR A 292 -3.83 6.47 10.17
C TYR A 292 -4.09 6.74 11.65
N ILE A 293 -3.67 7.88 12.15
CA ILE A 293 -4.18 8.40 13.42
C ILE A 293 -5.55 9.03 13.17
N GLY A 294 -6.54 8.60 13.94
CA GLY A 294 -7.89 9.17 13.92
C GLY A 294 -8.20 9.94 15.20
N GLN A 295 -9.05 10.96 15.08
CA GLN A 295 -9.49 11.79 16.20
C GLN A 295 -11.02 11.79 16.30
N ASN A 296 -11.55 12.09 17.47
CA ASN A 296 -12.99 12.27 17.71
C ASN A 296 -13.87 11.01 17.43
N LEU A 297 -13.31 9.82 17.51
CA LEU A 297 -14.07 8.55 17.39
C LEU A 297 -14.43 7.96 18.75
N ASP A 298 -13.65 8.25 19.77
CA ASP A 298 -13.90 7.83 21.15
C ASP A 298 -14.71 8.89 21.94
N THR A 299 -15.49 8.44 22.89
CA THR A 299 -16.28 9.31 23.79
C THR A 299 -15.41 10.21 24.66
N GLU A 300 -14.17 9.80 24.91
CA GLU A 300 -13.16 10.52 25.71
C GLU A 300 -12.23 11.40 24.84
N ASN A 301 -12.48 11.49 23.53
CA ASN A 301 -11.61 12.19 22.58
C ASN A 301 -10.14 11.67 22.53
N ASN A 302 -9.91 10.44 22.96
CA ASN A 302 -8.60 9.82 22.79
C ASN A 302 -8.33 9.55 21.30
N PRO A 303 -7.08 9.72 20.84
CA PRO A 303 -6.72 9.32 19.48
C PRO A 303 -6.85 7.81 19.31
N VAL A 304 -7.18 7.39 18.10
CA VAL A 304 -7.30 5.97 17.71
C VAL A 304 -6.38 5.67 16.53
N ALA A 305 -6.03 4.40 16.33
CA ALA A 305 -5.30 3.95 15.15
C ALA A 305 -6.27 3.25 14.18
N ILE A 306 -6.29 3.70 12.94
CA ILE A 306 -7.22 3.25 11.90
C ILE A 306 -6.43 2.54 10.80
N LYS A 307 -6.54 1.21 10.74
CA LYS A 307 -5.85 0.35 9.75
C LYS A 307 -6.75 0.07 8.56
N ILE A 308 -6.29 0.43 7.37
CA ILE A 308 -6.93 0.12 6.08
C ILE A 308 -6.08 -0.89 5.35
N CYS A 309 -6.66 -2.01 4.93
CA CYS A 309 -5.96 -3.03 4.16
C CYS A 309 -5.63 -2.55 2.74
N LYS A 310 -4.42 -2.83 2.23
CA LYS A 310 -4.06 -2.61 0.83
C LYS A 310 -4.51 -3.79 -0.03
N GLY A 311 -5.37 -3.54 -1.01
CA GLY A 311 -5.91 -4.57 -1.92
C GLY A 311 -6.72 -5.62 -1.15
N PHE A 312 -7.96 -5.83 -1.49
CA PHE A 312 -8.86 -6.68 -0.73
C PHE A 312 -9.30 -7.90 -1.57
N ASP A 313 -8.37 -8.85 -1.71
CA ASP A 313 -8.65 -10.16 -2.26
C ASP A 313 -9.25 -11.12 -1.20
N GLU A 314 -9.61 -12.32 -1.61
CA GLU A 314 -10.25 -13.30 -0.73
C GLU A 314 -9.34 -13.75 0.43
N SER A 315 -8.02 -13.82 0.22
CA SER A 315 -7.06 -14.16 1.27
C SER A 315 -7.03 -13.09 2.36
N ARG A 316 -6.98 -11.81 1.98
CA ARG A 316 -7.00 -10.68 2.92
C ARG A 316 -8.33 -10.51 3.63
N ARG A 317 -9.42 -10.88 2.97
CA ARG A 317 -10.75 -10.93 3.59
C ARG A 317 -10.79 -11.95 4.73
N MET A 318 -10.18 -13.11 4.53
CA MET A 318 -10.04 -14.11 5.59
C MET A 318 -9.12 -13.64 6.72
N GLU A 319 -7.99 -12.99 6.40
CA GLU A 319 -7.07 -12.41 7.41
C GLU A 319 -7.79 -11.36 8.27
N PHE A 320 -8.51 -10.45 7.64
CA PHE A 320 -9.34 -9.47 8.33
C PHE A 320 -10.38 -10.13 9.26
N GLY A 321 -11.10 -11.13 8.76
CA GLY A 321 -12.08 -11.86 9.55
C GLY A 321 -11.47 -12.57 10.76
N LYS A 322 -10.29 -13.17 10.60
CA LYS A 322 -9.54 -13.80 11.70
C LYS A 322 -9.07 -12.76 12.73
N GLU A 323 -8.47 -11.66 12.28
CA GLU A 323 -8.03 -10.57 13.16
C GLU A 323 -9.18 -10.00 13.97
N LEU A 324 -10.32 -9.74 13.29
CA LEU A 324 -11.56 -9.27 13.93
C LEU A 324 -12.07 -10.27 14.98
N LEU A 325 -12.18 -11.55 14.62
CA LEU A 325 -12.69 -12.61 15.50
C LEU A 325 -11.83 -12.80 16.74
N ILE A 326 -10.51 -12.81 16.57
CA ILE A 326 -9.56 -12.99 17.66
C ILE A 326 -9.64 -11.78 18.61
N LEU A 327 -9.43 -10.58 18.08
CA LEU A 327 -9.31 -9.37 18.90
C LEU A 327 -10.63 -8.90 19.52
N SER A 328 -11.77 -9.31 18.96
CA SER A 328 -13.07 -9.05 19.62
C SER A 328 -13.26 -9.81 20.93
N ARG A 329 -12.53 -10.93 21.12
CA ARG A 329 -12.65 -11.83 22.29
C ARG A 329 -11.48 -11.75 23.25
N VAL A 330 -10.32 -11.30 22.75
CA VAL A 330 -9.09 -11.21 23.54
C VAL A 330 -9.05 -9.90 24.30
N LYS A 331 -8.80 -9.94 25.62
CA LYS A 331 -8.57 -8.77 26.46
C LYS A 331 -7.38 -9.02 27.36
N HIS A 332 -6.29 -8.33 27.09
CA HIS A 332 -5.07 -8.40 27.87
C HIS A 332 -4.34 -7.06 27.80
N GLU A 333 -3.76 -6.61 28.90
CA GLU A 333 -3.08 -5.31 28.98
C GLU A 333 -1.89 -5.15 28.01
N ASN A 334 -1.27 -6.26 27.61
CA ASN A 334 -0.15 -6.30 26.67
C ASN A 334 -0.55 -6.77 25.27
N ILE A 335 -1.83 -6.67 24.90
CA ILE A 335 -2.35 -6.91 23.56
C ILE A 335 -3.12 -5.67 23.13
N VAL A 336 -2.88 -5.22 21.89
CA VAL A 336 -3.57 -4.06 21.33
C VAL A 336 -5.08 -4.27 21.34
N GLN A 337 -5.84 -3.29 21.83
CA GLN A 337 -7.28 -3.36 21.91
C GLN A 337 -7.94 -2.98 20.59
N LEU A 338 -8.80 -3.85 20.07
CA LEU A 338 -9.68 -3.54 18.95
C LEU A 338 -10.93 -2.83 19.47
N LEU A 339 -11.14 -1.58 19.04
CA LEU A 339 -12.29 -0.75 19.43
C LEU A 339 -13.49 -0.97 18.52
N GLY A 340 -13.25 -1.36 17.27
CA GLY A 340 -14.30 -1.63 16.30
C GLY A 340 -13.80 -1.74 14.87
N CYS A 341 -14.75 -1.72 13.93
CA CYS A 341 -14.43 -1.76 12.51
C CYS A 341 -15.43 -0.95 11.68
N SER A 342 -15.09 -0.69 10.42
CA SER A 342 -16.03 -0.23 9.40
C SER A 342 -15.99 -1.16 8.19
N LEU A 343 -17.16 -1.63 7.77
CA LEU A 343 -17.35 -2.57 6.67
C LEU A 343 -17.91 -1.90 5.40
N GLN A 344 -18.04 -0.57 5.41
CA GLN A 344 -18.64 0.22 4.33
C GLN A 344 -17.62 0.68 3.26
N PHE A 345 -16.40 0.20 3.34
CA PHE A 345 -15.32 0.45 2.37
C PHE A 345 -15.09 -0.80 1.51
N GLU A 346 -14.51 -0.63 0.34
CA GLU A 346 -14.10 -1.75 -0.51
C GLU A 346 -13.12 -2.68 0.23
N ALA A 347 -12.12 -2.09 0.90
CA ALA A 347 -11.31 -2.76 1.89
C ALA A 347 -11.79 -2.35 3.29
N PRO A 348 -12.23 -3.29 4.14
CA PRO A 348 -12.73 -2.95 5.47
C PRO A 348 -11.63 -2.34 6.34
N VAL A 349 -12.07 -1.61 7.35
CA VAL A 349 -11.23 -0.82 8.23
C VAL A 349 -11.32 -1.36 9.64
N LEU A 350 -10.17 -1.51 10.32
CA LEU A 350 -10.09 -1.83 11.74
C LEU A 350 -9.70 -0.58 12.54
N VAL A 351 -10.33 -0.40 13.70
CA VAL A 351 -10.08 0.72 14.61
C VAL A 351 -9.56 0.18 15.93
N TYR A 352 -8.34 0.58 16.28
CA TYR A 352 -7.63 0.16 17.49
C TYR A 352 -7.40 1.32 18.44
N GLU A 353 -7.05 0.99 19.69
CA GLU A 353 -6.43 1.96 20.59
C GLU A 353 -5.16 2.53 19.93
N TYR A 354 -4.89 3.81 20.17
CA TYR A 354 -3.65 4.43 19.70
C TYR A 354 -2.53 4.19 20.73
N VAL A 355 -1.42 3.62 20.25
CA VAL A 355 -0.23 3.36 21.06
C VAL A 355 0.89 4.32 20.64
N PRO A 356 1.35 5.24 21.51
CA PRO A 356 2.03 6.47 21.09
C PRO A 356 3.53 6.34 20.78
N ASN A 357 4.26 5.41 21.43
CA ASN A 357 5.72 5.35 21.34
C ASN A 357 6.25 4.44 20.23
N ARG A 358 5.49 4.31 19.12
CA ARG A 358 5.92 3.56 17.93
C ARG A 358 6.14 2.07 18.22
N THR A 359 6.95 1.41 17.40
CA THR A 359 7.25 -0.02 17.51
C THR A 359 8.53 -0.27 18.29
N LEU A 360 8.63 -1.44 18.90
CA LEU A 360 9.87 -1.92 19.54
C LEU A 360 11.04 -1.93 18.54
N ASN A 361 10.80 -2.31 17.30
CA ASN A 361 11.80 -2.29 16.24
C ASN A 361 12.39 -0.90 16.04
N TYR A 362 11.54 0.13 16.00
CA TYR A 362 12.01 1.51 15.88
C TYR A 362 12.94 1.89 17.04
N LEU A 363 12.54 1.59 18.28
CA LEU A 363 13.34 1.95 19.45
C LEU A 363 14.64 1.15 19.58
N ILE A 364 14.63 -0.14 19.24
CA ILE A 364 15.85 -0.98 19.29
C ILE A 364 16.89 -0.50 18.27
N HIS A 365 16.47 -0.18 17.04
CA HIS A 365 17.39 0.03 15.93
C HIS A 365 17.67 1.50 15.60
N THR A 366 17.01 2.47 16.29
CA THR A 366 17.31 3.91 16.14
C THR A 366 18.33 4.33 17.19
N GLN A 367 19.46 4.87 16.77
CA GLN A 367 20.62 5.12 17.64
C GLN A 367 20.42 6.21 18.71
N ASP A 368 19.42 7.08 18.55
CA ASP A 368 19.26 8.29 19.38
C ASP A 368 18.28 8.14 20.53
N ASP A 369 17.61 7.01 20.70
CA ASP A 369 16.61 6.84 21.74
C ASP A 369 17.21 6.30 23.04
N ALA A 370 17.31 7.20 24.05
CA ALA A 370 17.82 6.85 25.37
C ALA A 370 16.85 5.97 26.19
N SER A 371 15.59 5.88 25.76
CA SER A 371 14.51 5.26 26.55
C SER A 371 14.65 3.75 26.74
N ILE A 372 15.33 3.06 25.83
CA ILE A 372 15.52 1.58 25.88
C ILE A 372 16.96 1.16 26.29
N ARG A 373 17.75 2.08 26.83
CA ARG A 373 19.16 1.81 27.16
C ARG A 373 19.36 0.86 28.35
N THR A 374 18.41 0.82 29.27
CA THR A 374 18.57 0.01 30.49
C THR A 374 18.10 -1.44 30.30
N LEU A 375 18.78 -2.38 30.94
CA LEU A 375 18.38 -3.78 30.96
C LEU A 375 16.99 -3.97 31.60
N GLU A 376 16.66 -3.18 32.61
CA GLU A 376 15.37 -3.24 33.30
C GLU A 376 14.19 -3.00 32.35
N ILE A 377 14.27 -1.97 31.50
CA ILE A 377 13.21 -1.66 30.51
C ILE A 377 13.11 -2.78 29.46
N ARG A 378 14.24 -3.28 28.96
CA ARG A 378 14.25 -4.39 28.00
C ARG A 378 13.66 -5.66 28.60
N LEU A 379 13.98 -5.96 29.84
CA LEU A 379 13.44 -7.10 30.56
C LEU A 379 11.95 -6.95 30.86
N LYS A 380 11.49 -5.75 31.24
CA LYS A 380 10.06 -5.43 31.38
C LYS A 380 9.33 -5.72 30.07
N ILE A 381 9.79 -5.17 28.95
CA ILE A 381 9.20 -5.35 27.63
C ILE A 381 9.16 -6.86 27.26
N ALA A 382 10.26 -7.58 27.47
CA ALA A 382 10.32 -9.01 27.20
C ALA A 382 9.31 -9.82 28.03
N ALA A 383 9.19 -9.51 29.33
CA ALA A 383 8.24 -10.16 30.23
C ALA A 383 6.78 -9.91 29.83
N GLU A 384 6.46 -8.68 29.43
CA GLU A 384 5.12 -8.27 28.99
C GLU A 384 4.72 -8.95 27.67
N ILE A 385 5.62 -9.04 26.68
CA ILE A 385 5.38 -9.77 25.44
C ILE A 385 5.15 -11.26 25.75
N ALA A 386 6.01 -11.85 26.58
CA ALA A 386 5.89 -13.26 26.95
C ALA A 386 4.56 -13.55 27.68
N ALA A 387 4.12 -12.64 28.56
CA ALA A 387 2.83 -12.75 29.25
C ALA A 387 1.64 -12.69 28.26
N ALA A 388 1.69 -11.79 27.27
CA ALA A 388 0.67 -11.69 26.23
C ALA A 388 0.57 -12.99 25.41
N LEU A 389 1.70 -13.54 24.96
CA LEU A 389 1.74 -14.80 24.21
C LEU A 389 1.31 -16.00 25.08
N ALA A 390 1.74 -16.06 26.35
CA ALA A 390 1.30 -17.07 27.29
C ALA A 390 -0.22 -17.06 27.51
N TYR A 391 -0.80 -15.86 27.59
CA TYR A 391 -2.25 -15.69 27.69
C TYR A 391 -2.95 -16.22 26.44
N LEU A 392 -2.51 -15.86 25.22
CA LEU A 392 -3.09 -16.35 23.97
C LEU A 392 -3.06 -17.88 23.86
N HIS A 393 -1.93 -18.50 24.22
CA HIS A 393 -1.75 -19.94 24.19
C HIS A 393 -2.57 -20.67 25.29
N SER A 394 -2.98 -19.96 26.36
CA SER A 394 -3.76 -20.53 27.46
C SER A 394 -5.28 -20.49 27.27
N LEU A 395 -5.76 -19.84 26.22
CA LEU A 395 -7.18 -19.74 25.94
C LEU A 395 -7.81 -21.10 25.69
N SER A 396 -9.11 -21.25 25.96
CA SER A 396 -9.86 -22.49 25.69
C SER A 396 -9.75 -22.97 24.24
N HIS A 397 -9.65 -22.03 23.32
CA HIS A 397 -9.24 -22.23 21.93
C HIS A 397 -7.93 -21.47 21.75
N PRO A 398 -6.77 -22.14 21.88
CA PRO A 398 -5.49 -21.48 21.80
C PRO A 398 -5.32 -20.68 20.50
N VAL A 399 -4.78 -19.48 20.65
CA VAL A 399 -4.48 -18.58 19.53
C VAL A 399 -2.96 -18.55 19.36
N PHE A 400 -2.49 -18.89 18.18
CA PHE A 400 -1.09 -18.75 17.78
C PHE A 400 -0.96 -17.48 16.95
N HIS A 401 0.00 -16.62 17.30
CA HIS A 401 0.15 -15.31 16.65
C HIS A 401 0.67 -15.44 15.21
N GLY A 402 1.69 -16.25 15.00
CA GLY A 402 2.24 -16.61 13.69
C GLY A 402 3.15 -15.56 13.03
N ASP A 403 3.25 -14.32 13.58
CA ASP A 403 4.16 -13.27 13.06
C ASP A 403 4.70 -12.41 14.21
N VAL A 404 5.22 -13.06 15.27
CA VAL A 404 5.85 -12.37 16.40
C VAL A 404 7.18 -11.77 15.93
N LYS A 405 7.28 -10.43 15.99
CA LYS A 405 8.48 -9.67 15.60
C LYS A 405 8.48 -8.28 16.25
N SER A 406 9.63 -7.63 16.33
CA SER A 406 9.77 -6.32 16.98
C SER A 406 8.94 -5.19 16.30
N VAL A 407 8.61 -5.31 15.01
CA VAL A 407 7.72 -4.36 14.30
C VAL A 407 6.27 -4.48 14.78
N ASN A 408 5.84 -5.67 15.19
CA ASN A 408 4.47 -5.94 15.66
C ASN A 408 4.30 -5.74 17.18
N ILE A 409 5.31 -5.22 17.86
CA ILE A 409 5.25 -4.82 19.27
C ILE A 409 5.21 -3.30 19.34
N LEU A 410 4.09 -2.76 19.78
CA LEU A 410 3.89 -1.34 20.01
C LEU A 410 4.22 -0.97 21.47
N LEU A 411 4.63 0.26 21.73
CA LEU A 411 5.01 0.70 23.07
C LEU A 411 4.12 1.84 23.55
N GLY A 412 3.54 1.67 24.73
CA GLY A 412 2.73 2.66 25.44
C GLY A 412 3.56 3.82 25.98
N HIS A 413 2.90 4.79 26.63
CA HIS A 413 3.56 5.98 27.22
C HIS A 413 4.66 5.62 28.23
N ASP A 414 4.44 4.56 29.00
CA ASP A 414 5.37 4.03 30.03
C ASP A 414 6.27 2.92 29.48
N LEU A 415 6.40 2.82 28.15
CA LEU A 415 7.08 1.75 27.42
C LEU A 415 6.49 0.36 27.69
N SER A 416 5.22 0.27 28.11
CA SER A 416 4.51 -1.00 28.18
C SER A 416 4.32 -1.60 26.79
N ALA A 417 4.63 -2.88 26.65
CA ALA A 417 4.50 -3.59 25.37
C ALA A 417 3.04 -3.92 25.04
N ARG A 418 2.68 -3.77 23.76
CA ARG A 418 1.39 -4.16 23.18
C ARG A 418 1.64 -5.01 21.94
N VAL A 419 1.30 -6.29 22.01
CA VAL A 419 1.37 -7.19 20.83
C VAL A 419 0.25 -6.81 19.86
N SER A 420 0.58 -6.65 18.58
CA SER A 420 -0.31 -6.18 17.52
C SER A 420 -0.19 -7.02 16.25
N ASP A 421 -1.08 -6.81 15.30
CA ASP A 421 -1.10 -7.41 13.95
C ASP A 421 -1.36 -8.93 13.93
N PHE A 422 -2.62 -9.28 14.12
CA PHE A 422 -3.11 -10.67 14.18
C PHE A 422 -3.49 -11.25 12.80
N GLY A 423 -3.10 -10.61 11.70
CA GLY A 423 -3.44 -11.05 10.34
C GLY A 423 -2.91 -12.43 9.96
N CYS A 424 -1.80 -12.87 10.57
CA CYS A 424 -1.22 -14.20 10.38
C CYS A 424 -1.70 -15.23 11.42
N SER A 425 -2.50 -14.81 12.41
CA SER A 425 -2.85 -15.65 13.56
C SER A 425 -3.79 -16.78 13.19
N MET A 426 -3.72 -17.86 13.99
CA MET A 426 -4.53 -19.04 13.84
C MET A 426 -5.15 -19.43 15.18
N ILE A 427 -6.45 -19.76 15.16
CA ILE A 427 -7.13 -20.41 16.27
C ILE A 427 -6.96 -21.92 16.08
N ARG A 428 -6.46 -22.62 17.09
CA ARG A 428 -6.32 -24.08 17.01
C ARG A 428 -7.72 -24.72 16.89
N SER A 429 -8.03 -25.23 15.69
CA SER A 429 -9.19 -26.08 15.43
C SER A 429 -8.73 -27.42 14.87
N ALA A 430 -9.55 -28.48 15.07
CA ALA A 430 -9.18 -29.86 14.68
C ALA A 430 -9.02 -30.07 13.16
N ASP A 431 -9.51 -29.14 12.33
CA ASP A 431 -9.69 -29.34 10.88
C ASP A 431 -8.92 -28.38 9.96
N GLU A 432 -8.10 -27.44 10.48
CA GLU A 432 -7.35 -26.52 9.61
C GLU A 432 -5.99 -27.09 9.19
N ASN A 433 -5.92 -27.69 8.01
CA ASN A 433 -4.67 -27.93 7.31
C ASN A 433 -4.11 -26.60 6.77
N VAL A 434 -3.04 -26.08 7.37
CA VAL A 434 -2.31 -24.91 6.86
C VAL A 434 -1.72 -25.25 5.50
N GLN A 435 -2.26 -24.67 4.44
CA GLN A 435 -1.74 -24.88 3.07
C GLN A 435 -0.62 -23.90 2.71
N VAL A 436 -0.38 -22.89 3.55
CA VAL A 436 0.47 -21.74 3.24
C VAL A 436 1.19 -21.26 4.49
N VAL A 437 2.52 -21.23 4.45
CA VAL A 437 3.33 -20.62 5.51
C VAL A 437 3.25 -19.10 5.38
N LYS A 438 2.91 -18.43 6.50
CA LYS A 438 2.89 -16.97 6.62
C LYS A 438 3.81 -16.54 7.75
N GLY A 439 4.39 -15.35 7.62
CA GLY A 439 5.27 -14.78 8.64
C GLY A 439 6.43 -14.00 8.02
N THR A 440 7.36 -13.55 8.86
CA THR A 440 8.47 -12.68 8.46
C THR A 440 9.79 -13.43 8.51
N MET A 441 10.57 -13.37 7.42
CA MET A 441 11.91 -13.99 7.38
C MET A 441 12.82 -13.43 8.48
N GLY A 442 13.62 -14.30 9.05
CA GLY A 442 14.45 -14.01 10.23
C GLY A 442 13.78 -14.35 11.55
N TYR A 443 12.43 -14.36 11.63
CA TYR A 443 11.64 -14.76 12.80
C TYR A 443 10.91 -16.08 12.60
N LEU A 444 10.75 -16.54 11.36
CA LEU A 444 10.04 -17.77 11.04
C LEU A 444 10.72 -19.00 11.64
N ASP A 445 9.92 -19.79 12.33
CA ASP A 445 10.31 -21.08 12.88
C ASP A 445 10.71 -22.07 11.76
N PRO A 446 11.93 -22.63 11.76
CA PRO A 446 12.34 -23.62 10.78
C PRO A 446 11.45 -24.87 10.76
N GLU A 447 10.90 -25.29 11.90
CA GLU A 447 9.99 -26.44 11.97
C GLU A 447 8.65 -26.12 11.29
N TYR A 448 8.12 -24.91 11.48
CA TYR A 448 6.93 -24.44 10.76
C TYR A 448 7.16 -24.38 9.24
N LEU A 449 8.35 -23.92 8.81
CA LEU A 449 8.73 -23.91 7.39
C LEU A 449 8.75 -25.32 6.78
N LEU A 450 9.19 -26.33 7.55
CA LEU A 450 9.31 -27.72 7.08
C LEU A 450 7.96 -28.46 7.12
N ASN A 451 7.20 -28.29 8.19
CA ASN A 451 6.00 -29.08 8.47
C ASN A 451 4.71 -28.42 7.98
N PHE A 452 4.75 -27.10 7.67
CA PHE A 452 3.58 -26.28 7.34
C PHE A 452 2.52 -26.25 8.46
N GLU A 453 2.93 -26.49 9.71
CA GLU A 453 2.07 -26.49 10.87
C GLU A 453 2.48 -25.38 11.83
N LEU A 454 1.63 -24.37 11.99
CA LEU A 454 1.79 -23.29 12.98
C LEU A 454 1.37 -23.83 14.35
N THR A 455 2.24 -23.69 15.34
CA THR A 455 2.02 -24.16 16.73
C THR A 455 2.36 -23.06 17.74
N ASP A 456 2.04 -23.29 19.02
CA ASP A 456 2.52 -22.45 20.13
C ASP A 456 4.05 -22.34 20.15
N LYS A 457 4.74 -23.39 19.71
CA LYS A 457 6.21 -23.43 19.67
C LYS A 457 6.81 -22.60 18.55
N SER A 458 6.04 -22.29 17.50
CA SER A 458 6.46 -21.37 16.47
C SER A 458 6.53 -19.92 16.99
N ASP A 459 5.57 -19.52 17.81
CA ASP A 459 5.61 -18.21 18.49
C ASP A 459 6.76 -18.14 19.50
N VAL A 460 7.05 -19.26 20.20
CA VAL A 460 8.20 -19.35 21.11
C VAL A 460 9.51 -19.09 20.37
N TYR A 461 9.68 -19.69 19.19
CA TYR A 461 10.88 -19.47 18.37
C TYR A 461 11.00 -18.00 17.95
N SER A 462 9.93 -17.43 17.39
CA SER A 462 9.89 -16.03 16.95
C SER A 462 10.16 -15.08 18.11
N PHE A 463 9.62 -15.36 19.30
CA PHE A 463 9.91 -14.60 20.51
C PHE A 463 11.39 -14.72 20.94
N GLY A 464 11.99 -15.91 20.78
CA GLY A 464 13.43 -16.09 20.99
C GLY A 464 14.28 -15.15 20.14
N VAL A 465 13.88 -14.90 18.88
CA VAL A 465 14.53 -13.91 18.01
C VAL A 465 14.36 -12.49 18.55
N VAL A 466 13.16 -12.14 19.02
CA VAL A 466 12.91 -10.81 19.65
C VAL A 466 13.77 -10.61 20.90
N LEU A 467 13.98 -11.66 21.71
CA LEU A 467 14.91 -11.61 22.85
C LEU A 467 16.34 -11.32 22.38
N LEU A 468 16.80 -11.93 21.28
CA LEU A 468 18.11 -11.61 20.73
C LEU A 468 18.20 -10.16 20.26
N GLU A 469 17.19 -9.62 19.60
CA GLU A 469 17.16 -8.21 19.23
C GLU A 469 17.28 -7.29 20.47
N LEU A 470 16.54 -7.61 21.54
CA LEU A 470 16.57 -6.85 22.79
C LEU A 470 17.94 -6.83 23.47
N ILE A 471 18.71 -7.94 23.44
CA ILE A 471 20.00 -8.01 24.11
C ILE A 471 21.18 -7.59 23.22
N THR A 472 21.04 -7.63 21.89
CA THR A 472 22.13 -7.33 20.94
C THR A 472 21.96 -6.01 20.19
N ARG A 473 20.76 -5.46 20.12
CA ARG A 473 20.36 -4.34 19.22
C ARG A 473 20.66 -4.61 17.76
N ARG A 474 20.80 -5.86 17.35
CA ARG A 474 20.99 -6.26 15.95
C ARG A 474 19.66 -6.67 15.35
N THR A 475 19.47 -6.43 14.05
CA THR A 475 18.28 -6.87 13.32
C THR A 475 18.27 -8.38 13.12
N ALA A 476 17.09 -8.99 13.11
CA ALA A 476 16.91 -10.44 12.91
C ALA A 476 17.60 -10.96 11.63
N LEU A 477 17.61 -10.13 10.57
CA LEU A 477 18.43 -10.34 9.37
C LEU A 477 19.32 -9.11 9.13
N SER A 478 20.60 -9.33 8.89
CA SER A 478 21.54 -8.27 8.51
C SER A 478 21.30 -7.79 7.07
N LYS A 479 21.91 -6.67 6.68
CA LYS A 479 21.92 -6.19 5.28
C LYS A 479 22.52 -7.21 4.31
N THR A 480 23.38 -8.09 4.79
CA THR A 480 23.98 -9.20 4.04
C THR A 480 23.17 -10.50 4.13
N LYS A 481 21.94 -10.43 4.64
CA LYS A 481 21.01 -11.57 4.84
C LYS A 481 21.52 -12.65 5.81
N GLU A 482 22.45 -12.29 6.67
CA GLU A 482 22.91 -13.18 7.74
C GLU A 482 21.90 -13.18 8.88
N SER A 483 21.51 -14.36 9.35
CA SER A 483 20.54 -14.53 10.43
C SER A 483 21.18 -14.23 11.79
N LEU A 484 20.52 -13.43 12.62
CA LEU A 484 20.93 -13.16 14.00
C LEU A 484 21.01 -14.45 14.83
N VAL A 485 20.12 -15.42 14.58
CA VAL A 485 20.13 -16.72 15.23
C VAL A 485 21.43 -17.51 14.92
N SER A 486 21.88 -17.44 13.65
CA SER A 486 23.13 -18.09 13.24
C SER A 486 24.33 -17.45 13.93
N VAL A 487 24.41 -16.12 13.91
CA VAL A 487 25.48 -15.36 14.59
C VAL A 487 25.50 -15.63 16.09
N PHE A 488 24.35 -15.66 16.73
CA PHE A 488 24.21 -15.96 18.15
C PHE A 488 24.66 -17.40 18.45
N THR A 489 24.23 -18.37 17.64
CA THR A 489 24.59 -19.77 17.84
C THR A 489 26.10 -20.00 17.72
N GLU A 490 26.74 -19.31 16.79
CA GLU A 490 28.20 -19.36 16.60
C GLU A 490 28.93 -18.69 17.78
N ALA A 491 28.48 -17.49 18.21
CA ALA A 491 29.04 -16.79 19.35
C ALA A 491 28.96 -17.61 20.65
N VAL A 492 27.85 -18.36 20.86
CA VAL A 492 27.71 -19.29 21.99
C VAL A 492 28.71 -20.44 21.88
N LYS A 493 28.88 -21.05 20.71
CA LYS A 493 29.85 -22.16 20.48
C LYS A 493 31.30 -21.71 20.72
N GLU A 494 31.62 -20.49 20.30
CA GLU A 494 32.96 -19.95 20.45
C GLU A 494 33.23 -19.30 21.83
N SER A 495 32.24 -19.29 22.72
CA SER A 495 32.30 -18.60 24.03
C SER A 495 32.54 -17.09 23.91
N LYS A 496 32.06 -16.46 22.79
CA LYS A 496 32.19 -15.04 22.48
C LYS A 496 30.87 -14.26 22.63
N LEU A 497 29.93 -14.80 23.38
CA LEU A 497 28.60 -14.19 23.54
C LEU A 497 28.67 -12.76 24.05
N SER A 498 29.61 -12.44 24.95
CA SER A 498 29.82 -11.09 25.48
C SER A 498 30.15 -10.04 24.41
N GLU A 499 30.77 -10.44 23.28
CA GLU A 499 31.08 -9.55 22.16
C GLU A 499 29.84 -9.21 21.30
N LEU A 500 28.79 -10.03 21.41
CA LEU A 500 27.53 -9.87 20.69
C LEU A 500 26.54 -8.98 21.43
N ILE A 501 26.65 -8.89 22.77
CA ILE A 501 25.75 -8.12 23.62
C ILE A 501 25.92 -6.61 23.39
N ASP A 502 24.79 -5.88 23.44
CA ASP A 502 24.80 -4.43 23.36
C ASP A 502 25.55 -3.79 24.53
N GLY A 503 26.52 -2.91 24.19
CA GLY A 503 27.37 -2.24 25.18
C GLY A 503 26.62 -1.43 26.25
N GLU A 504 25.41 -0.96 25.95
CA GLU A 504 24.59 -0.19 26.92
C GLU A 504 24.12 -1.05 28.12
N ILE A 505 23.98 -2.37 27.92
CA ILE A 505 23.57 -3.32 28.96
C ILE A 505 24.69 -4.25 29.43
N ALA A 506 25.85 -4.22 28.77
CA ALA A 506 27.00 -5.10 29.03
C ALA A 506 27.84 -4.60 30.23
N SER A 507 27.22 -4.21 31.35
CA SER A 507 27.95 -3.92 32.57
C SER A 507 28.24 -5.18 33.36
N ASN A 508 29.31 -5.15 34.20
CA ASN A 508 29.66 -6.29 35.06
C ASN A 508 28.51 -6.69 35.99
N GLU A 509 27.70 -5.73 36.45
CA GLU A 509 26.54 -5.97 37.32
C GLU A 509 25.36 -6.63 36.59
N ASN A 510 25.21 -6.34 35.31
CA ASN A 510 24.11 -6.84 34.47
C ASN A 510 24.42 -8.13 33.73
N MET A 511 25.70 -8.48 33.58
CA MET A 511 26.13 -9.56 32.68
C MET A 511 25.49 -10.90 33.06
N ASP A 512 25.39 -11.23 34.33
CA ASP A 512 24.75 -12.48 34.78
C ASP A 512 23.27 -12.54 34.39
N PHE A 513 22.55 -11.42 34.46
CA PHE A 513 21.15 -11.35 34.00
C PHE A 513 21.04 -11.44 32.48
N VAL A 514 21.92 -10.75 31.76
CA VAL A 514 21.96 -10.82 30.28
C VAL A 514 22.24 -12.23 29.81
N LEU A 515 23.16 -12.94 30.46
CA LEU A 515 23.45 -14.36 30.15
C LEU A 515 22.26 -15.28 30.44
N GLN A 516 21.48 -15.02 31.50
CA GLN A 516 20.24 -15.74 31.77
C GLN A 516 19.20 -15.50 30.68
N ILE A 517 19.03 -14.24 30.21
CA ILE A 517 18.12 -13.92 29.09
C ILE A 517 18.60 -14.61 27.81
N ALA A 518 19.90 -14.60 27.54
CA ALA A 518 20.49 -15.29 26.40
C ALA A 518 20.25 -16.80 26.46
N GLU A 519 20.28 -17.41 27.66
CA GLU A 519 19.96 -18.81 27.84
C GLU A 519 18.47 -19.10 27.56
N ILE A 520 17.57 -18.25 28.03
CA ILE A 520 16.14 -18.35 27.69
C ILE A 520 15.95 -18.26 26.16
N ALA A 521 16.61 -17.30 25.51
CA ALA A 521 16.57 -17.18 24.03
C ALA A 521 17.08 -18.45 23.35
N ARG A 522 18.21 -19.02 23.83
CA ARG A 522 18.78 -20.25 23.30
C ARG A 522 17.80 -21.42 23.40
N GLN A 523 17.07 -21.55 24.52
CA GLN A 523 16.05 -22.59 24.71
C GLN A 523 14.87 -22.40 23.77
N CYS A 524 14.44 -21.15 23.53
CA CYS A 524 13.39 -20.82 22.58
C CYS A 524 13.77 -21.15 21.12
N LEU A 525 15.06 -21.03 20.77
CA LEU A 525 15.58 -21.18 19.41
C LEU A 525 16.03 -22.60 19.05
N VAL A 526 15.78 -23.60 19.92
CA VAL A 526 16.04 -24.99 19.60
C VAL A 526 15.27 -25.39 18.35
N MET A 527 15.92 -26.15 17.44
CA MET A 527 15.31 -26.53 16.14
C MET A 527 14.01 -27.30 16.31
N SER A 528 13.94 -28.20 17.29
CA SER A 528 12.77 -29.03 17.53
C SER A 528 11.81 -28.39 18.55
N GLY A 529 10.58 -28.09 18.11
CA GLY A 529 9.58 -27.39 18.89
C GLY A 529 9.25 -28.06 20.24
N HIS A 530 9.16 -29.37 20.26
CA HIS A 530 8.85 -30.11 21.51
C HIS A 530 9.91 -29.94 22.61
N GLN A 531 11.13 -29.56 22.26
CA GLN A 531 12.21 -29.25 23.21
C GLN A 531 12.20 -27.81 23.71
N ARG A 532 11.42 -26.94 23.06
CA ARG A 532 11.30 -25.53 23.47
C ARG A 532 10.42 -25.43 24.71
N PRO A 533 10.67 -24.47 25.61
CA PRO A 533 9.76 -24.17 26.72
C PRO A 533 8.37 -23.75 26.19
N THR A 534 7.37 -23.69 27.05
CA THR A 534 6.11 -23.03 26.78
C THR A 534 6.24 -21.53 27.04
N MET A 535 5.41 -20.70 26.40
CA MET A 535 5.41 -19.25 26.67
C MET A 535 5.09 -18.93 28.14
N ARG A 536 4.31 -19.78 28.83
CA ARG A 536 4.06 -19.66 30.26
C ARG A 536 5.36 -19.76 31.06
N GLN A 537 6.18 -20.81 30.81
CA GLN A 537 7.47 -21.00 31.47
C GLN A 537 8.42 -19.84 31.21
N VAL A 538 8.44 -19.36 29.95
CA VAL A 538 9.25 -18.19 29.56
C VAL A 538 8.79 -16.92 30.30
N ALA A 539 7.48 -16.68 30.36
CA ALA A 539 6.90 -15.52 31.02
C ALA A 539 7.18 -15.53 32.53
N GLU A 540 6.98 -16.69 33.19
CA GLU A 540 7.25 -16.85 34.62
C GLU A 540 8.73 -16.57 34.95
N GLU A 541 9.65 -17.04 34.11
CA GLU A 541 11.09 -16.81 34.33
C GLU A 541 11.49 -15.34 34.11
N LEU A 542 11.01 -14.72 33.02
CA LEU A 542 11.27 -13.31 32.76
C LEU A 542 10.65 -12.39 33.82
N GLN A 543 9.42 -12.69 34.28
CA GLN A 543 8.76 -11.95 35.36
C GLN A 543 9.52 -12.09 36.69
N ARG A 544 10.03 -13.29 37.02
CA ARG A 544 10.88 -13.51 38.19
C ARG A 544 12.14 -12.65 38.14
N MET A 545 12.72 -12.48 36.96
CA MET A 545 13.90 -11.62 36.76
C MET A 545 13.56 -10.13 36.84
N ALA A 546 12.40 -9.72 36.34
CA ALA A 546 11.94 -8.32 36.34
C ALA A 546 11.39 -7.84 37.70
N GLY A 547 11.03 -8.74 38.61
CA GLY A 547 10.49 -8.39 39.93
C GLY A 547 11.47 -7.65 40.83
N PRO A 548 10.98 -6.85 41.82
CA PRO A 548 11.84 -6.18 42.77
C PRO A 548 12.71 -7.21 43.50
N ALA A 549 14.01 -6.89 43.61
CA ALA A 549 14.96 -7.76 44.30
C ALA A 549 14.49 -8.00 45.76
N PRO A 550 14.37 -9.28 46.22
CA PRO A 550 14.19 -9.53 47.66
C PRO A 550 15.37 -8.88 48.40
N GLN A 551 15.06 -8.11 49.42
CA GLN A 551 16.11 -7.59 50.31
C GLN A 551 16.80 -8.79 51.01
N GLY A 552 17.97 -9.16 50.53
CA GLY A 552 18.74 -10.27 51.00
C GLY A 552 19.40 -11.01 49.84
N THR A 553 20.70 -11.12 49.91
CA THR A 553 21.64 -11.76 48.98
C THR A 553 21.00 -12.87 48.11
N ARG A 554 20.84 -12.59 46.80
CA ARG A 554 20.34 -13.56 45.83
C ARG A 554 21.40 -14.66 45.62
N VAL A 555 21.33 -15.73 46.43
CA VAL A 555 22.08 -16.97 46.17
C VAL A 555 21.22 -17.80 45.20
N PHE A 556 21.61 -17.82 43.94
CA PHE A 556 20.96 -18.66 42.93
C PHE A 556 21.41 -20.10 43.11
N HIS A 557 20.51 -21.00 43.52
CA HIS A 557 20.67 -22.41 43.31
C HIS A 557 20.22 -22.76 41.90
N GLY A 558 21.13 -22.60 40.95
CA GLY A 558 20.95 -23.10 39.59
C GLY A 558 21.07 -24.60 39.59
N VAL A 559 20.01 -25.29 39.25
CA VAL A 559 20.10 -26.68 38.82
C VAL A 559 20.70 -26.65 37.41
N ILE A 560 22.03 -26.64 37.35
CA ILE A 560 22.77 -26.84 36.11
C ILE A 560 22.84 -28.36 35.90
N SER A 561 22.00 -28.90 35.03
CA SER A 561 22.22 -30.25 34.49
C SER A 561 23.36 -30.17 33.47
N PRO A 562 24.39 -31.04 33.58
CA PRO A 562 25.52 -31.00 32.66
C PRO A 562 25.11 -31.43 31.26
N LEU A 563 25.47 -30.64 30.27
CA LEU A 563 25.30 -30.95 28.85
C LEU A 563 26.13 -32.18 28.45
N LEU A 564 25.44 -33.20 28.01
CA LEU A 564 26.02 -34.31 27.25
C LEU A 564 26.35 -33.84 25.82
N SER A 565 27.60 -34.07 25.44
CA SER A 565 28.16 -33.84 24.12
C SER A 565 27.38 -34.58 23.02
N LEU A 566 26.90 -33.87 22.04
CA LEU A 566 26.46 -34.42 20.76
C LEU A 566 27.49 -34.07 19.70
N GLY A 567 28.08 -35.09 19.09
CA GLY A 567 29.04 -35.02 18.00
C GLY A 567 28.42 -34.51 16.69
N PRO A 568 29.25 -34.13 15.72
CA PRO A 568 28.81 -33.42 14.52
C PRO A 568 28.19 -34.39 13.52
N SER A 569 26.98 -34.08 13.06
CA SER A 569 26.43 -34.64 11.83
C SER A 569 26.47 -33.55 10.75
N SER A 570 27.37 -33.78 9.80
CA SER A 570 27.55 -33.01 8.60
C SER A 570 26.43 -33.31 7.59
N ASN A 571 25.71 -32.31 7.14
CA ASN A 571 25.16 -32.29 5.78
C ASN A 571 24.97 -30.86 5.31
N SER A 572 25.82 -30.51 4.34
CA SER A 572 25.78 -29.30 3.57
C SER A 572 24.69 -29.36 2.50
N ALA A 573 23.80 -28.37 2.45
CA ALA A 573 23.01 -28.08 1.28
C ALA A 573 22.98 -26.55 1.08
N SER A 574 23.70 -26.10 0.07
CA SER A 574 23.64 -24.74 -0.45
C SER A 574 22.32 -24.54 -1.21
N GLY A 575 21.59 -23.51 -0.91
CA GLY A 575 20.41 -23.09 -1.66
C GLY A 575 20.42 -21.57 -1.88
N ASP A 576 20.44 -21.17 -3.14
CA ASP A 576 20.37 -19.79 -3.60
C ASP A 576 18.99 -19.18 -3.31
N TYR A 577 18.97 -17.93 -2.87
CA TYR A 577 17.76 -17.18 -2.52
C TYR A 577 17.57 -15.97 -3.42
N ILE A 578 16.33 -15.74 -3.81
CA ILE A 578 15.88 -14.63 -4.64
C ILE A 578 15.44 -13.46 -3.76
N SER A 579 15.78 -12.24 -4.19
CA SER A 579 15.56 -10.98 -3.50
C SER A 579 14.10 -10.50 -3.56
N GLU A 580 13.85 -9.62 -2.71
CA GLU A 580 12.70 -9.20 -1.98
C GLU A 580 12.52 -7.71 -1.75
N ASP A 581 11.38 -7.33 -1.17
CA ASP A 581 11.13 -6.04 -0.55
C ASP A 581 11.08 -6.14 0.97
N SER A 582 11.54 -5.13 1.69
CA SER A 582 11.76 -5.12 3.15
C SER A 582 10.53 -5.23 4.04
N THR A 583 9.35 -5.47 3.46
CA THR A 583 8.09 -5.79 4.17
C THR A 583 7.48 -7.12 3.72
N GLY A 584 8.33 -8.01 3.13
CA GLY A 584 7.87 -9.21 2.47
C GLY A 584 7.25 -10.25 3.39
N TYR A 585 5.96 -10.51 3.21
CA TYR A 585 5.33 -11.75 3.62
C TYR A 585 5.65 -12.82 2.59
N TYR A 586 6.25 -13.93 3.06
CA TYR A 586 6.47 -15.09 2.22
C TYR A 586 5.28 -16.04 2.31
N THR A 587 4.78 -16.44 1.16
CA THR A 587 3.65 -17.36 1.05
C THR A 587 4.11 -18.61 0.30
N LEU A 588 4.31 -19.70 1.03
CA LEU A 588 4.65 -21.01 0.47
C LEU A 588 3.39 -21.90 0.44
N ARG A 589 3.03 -22.42 -0.74
CA ARG A 589 1.89 -23.35 -0.88
C ARG A 589 2.38 -24.79 -0.80
N LYS A 590 1.74 -25.60 0.06
CA LYS A 590 1.91 -27.05 0.07
C LYS A 590 1.36 -27.64 -1.23
N LYS A 591 2.21 -28.21 -2.08
CA LYS A 591 1.73 -29.01 -3.22
C LYS A 591 1.22 -30.36 -2.71
N ALA A 592 0.05 -30.78 -3.14
CA ALA A 592 -0.59 -32.04 -2.78
C ALA A 592 0.08 -33.29 -3.41
N SER A 593 1.35 -33.24 -3.79
CA SER A 593 2.14 -34.40 -4.21
C SER A 593 3.62 -34.12 -3.94
N MET A 594 4.25 -35.09 -3.32
CA MET A 594 5.65 -35.14 -2.87
C MET A 594 6.65 -34.79 -3.98
N SER A 595 6.95 -33.52 -4.15
CA SER A 595 8.22 -33.03 -4.67
C SER A 595 8.34 -31.56 -4.30
N ILE A 596 9.24 -31.27 -3.38
CA ILE A 596 9.68 -29.90 -3.10
C ILE A 596 10.66 -29.56 -4.22
N GLU A 597 10.18 -28.96 -5.30
CA GLU A 597 11.03 -28.26 -6.25
C GLU A 597 11.17 -26.83 -5.75
N PHE A 598 12.32 -26.52 -5.21
CA PHE A 598 12.76 -25.14 -5.07
C PHE A 598 12.95 -24.60 -6.48
N ALA A 599 12.14 -23.61 -6.88
CA ALA A 599 12.42 -22.83 -8.06
C ALA A 599 13.77 -22.14 -7.83
N ARG A 600 14.75 -22.51 -8.65
CA ARG A 600 16.04 -21.84 -8.75
C ARG A 600 15.90 -20.52 -9.48
#